data_2cc0cbaaa92f5bd93ef76142bb82d923
#
_entry.id   2cc0cbaaa92f5bd93ef76142bb82d923
#
_cell.length_a   1.000
_cell.length_b   1.000
_cell.length_c   1.000
_cell.angle_alpha   90.00
_cell.angle_beta   90.00
_cell.angle_gamma   90.00
#
_symmetry.space_group_name_H-M   'P 1'
#
loop_
_entity.id
_entity.type
_entity.pdbx_description
1 polymer ?
#
loop_
_entity_poly.entity_id
_entity_poly.type
_entity_poly.pdbx_seq_one_letter_code
_entity_poly.pdbx_strand_id
1 'polypeptide(L)'
;MSIADSDKQYEELLELYDETDDKTVKKEILNRINAQAYGARISRLEGLKRNVYIYFRHVANEAIKEQKKLYDSAVKTAYYTNIFDTAKGLNCGIDFSLVPQKAVNMVLSEPWHGHNYSERVWIHNDRFIQAVGQTIEDGIISGHSVSRMTDKLIDYVKDTAPGGIRTSAETLVRSETAHFMNQGQRMAYEEIGIKQYRFVAALSELTCDRCGSLDGSVFDTDKAVEGENFPPIHPRCRCVTIMADVNLTSRIARDPLTGENYKVDGNMTFDEWKNSLSDEQKNALELHVKQMRNRSADKVQYEKYSQIFGKEFPKTLDDFVDMKYNDSDRWEQFKSEKQECLNQMDFKDMNGLIGKLGNKEARLWYKAHDENIPNLIDKTQTLEQQARQACTLRNTNRTNTRDLMKDQKLRKELDMKYPNLPYEFYYKKYKTDKETGKIYSDDEVNKKIIEKSTTTNKKADEKAGVDR
;
A
#
# COMPACT_ATOMS: atom_id res chain seq x y z
N MET A 1 -29.57 -24.65 -16.85
CA MET A 1 -30.80 -24.27 -16.15
C MET A 1 -31.05 -22.80 -16.42
N SER A 2 -32.23 -22.43 -16.99
CA SER A 2 -32.52 -21.03 -17.29
C SER A 2 -32.79 -20.25 -15.98
N ILE A 3 -32.69 -18.92 -16.01
CA ILE A 3 -32.99 -18.06 -14.84
C ILE A 3 -34.47 -18.28 -14.42
N ALA A 4 -35.38 -18.48 -15.38
CA ALA A 4 -36.78 -18.74 -15.13
C ALA A 4 -37.05 -20.08 -14.40
N ASP A 5 -36.24 -21.13 -14.68
CA ASP A 5 -36.33 -22.42 -13.97
C ASP A 5 -35.85 -22.31 -12.51
N SER A 6 -34.90 -21.44 -12.25
CA SER A 6 -34.37 -21.17 -10.89
C SER A 6 -35.36 -20.40 -10.02
N ASP A 7 -36.06 -19.42 -10.60
CA ASP A 7 -37.02 -18.60 -9.87
C ASP A 7 -38.28 -19.44 -9.52
N LYS A 8 -38.73 -20.31 -10.43
CA LYS A 8 -39.85 -21.24 -10.19
C LYS A 8 -39.52 -22.24 -9.07
N GLN A 9 -38.34 -22.83 -9.06
CA GLN A 9 -37.89 -23.73 -8.00
C GLN A 9 -37.79 -23.04 -6.63
N TYR A 10 -37.41 -21.75 -6.63
CA TYR A 10 -37.35 -20.97 -5.40
C TYR A 10 -38.75 -20.71 -4.82
N GLU A 11 -39.72 -20.36 -5.65
CA GLU A 11 -41.10 -20.17 -5.25
C GLU A 11 -41.73 -21.49 -4.70
N GLU A 12 -41.51 -22.63 -5.37
CA GLU A 12 -41.94 -23.94 -4.91
C GLU A 12 -41.34 -24.32 -3.54
N LEU A 13 -40.09 -23.95 -3.26
CA LEU A 13 -39.46 -24.20 -1.96
C LEU A 13 -40.01 -23.29 -0.85
N LEU A 14 -40.41 -22.06 -1.17
CA LEU A 14 -41.04 -21.15 -0.20
C LEU A 14 -42.45 -21.64 0.17
N GLU A 15 -43.23 -22.10 -0.80
CA GLU A 15 -44.56 -22.70 -0.54
C GLU A 15 -44.45 -23.94 0.35
N LEU A 16 -43.52 -24.85 0.06
CA LEU A 16 -43.23 -26.02 0.90
C LEU A 16 -42.79 -25.67 2.32
N TYR A 17 -42.04 -24.56 2.49
CA TYR A 17 -41.62 -24.09 3.81
C TYR A 17 -42.79 -23.60 4.65
N ASP A 18 -43.75 -22.93 4.04
CA ASP A 18 -44.91 -22.41 4.72
C ASP A 18 -45.95 -23.54 5.05
N GLU A 19 -46.03 -24.54 4.20
CA GLU A 19 -46.98 -25.67 4.35
C GLU A 19 -46.52 -26.73 5.37
N THR A 20 -45.26 -26.83 5.73
CA THR A 20 -44.76 -27.85 6.66
C THR A 20 -44.60 -27.33 8.07
N ASP A 21 -45.06 -28.08 9.09
CA ASP A 21 -44.82 -27.78 10.50
C ASP A 21 -43.58 -28.51 11.07
N ASP A 22 -43.00 -29.43 10.31
CA ASP A 22 -41.83 -30.20 10.74
C ASP A 22 -40.56 -29.32 10.73
N LYS A 23 -39.98 -29.11 11.93
CA LYS A 23 -38.79 -28.29 12.11
C LYS A 23 -37.57 -28.81 11.37
N THR A 24 -37.46 -30.12 11.16
CA THR A 24 -36.34 -30.75 10.45
C THR A 24 -36.48 -30.51 8.96
N VAL A 25 -37.66 -30.66 8.42
CA VAL A 25 -38.03 -30.39 7.03
C VAL A 25 -37.86 -28.89 6.72
N LYS A 26 -38.36 -28.01 7.60
CA LYS A 26 -38.12 -26.54 7.47
C LYS A 26 -36.64 -26.19 7.40
N LYS A 27 -35.84 -26.80 8.25
CA LYS A 27 -34.36 -26.55 8.23
C LYS A 27 -33.72 -27.01 6.92
N GLU A 28 -34.13 -28.15 6.38
CA GLU A 28 -33.61 -28.65 5.10
C GLU A 28 -34.05 -27.80 3.92
N ILE A 29 -35.30 -27.32 3.89
CA ILE A 29 -35.80 -26.39 2.88
C ILE A 29 -35.00 -25.07 2.93
N LEU A 30 -34.76 -24.49 4.12
CA LEU A 30 -33.92 -23.29 4.29
C LEU A 30 -32.51 -23.50 3.79
N ASN A 31 -31.93 -24.67 4.04
CA ASN A 31 -30.60 -25.00 3.53
C ASN A 31 -30.57 -25.01 1.99
N ARG A 32 -31.60 -25.55 1.34
CA ARG A 32 -31.72 -25.56 -0.13
C ARG A 32 -31.98 -24.18 -0.71
N ILE A 33 -32.84 -23.38 -0.10
CA ILE A 33 -33.09 -21.99 -0.47
C ILE A 33 -31.80 -21.19 -0.40
N ASN A 34 -31.05 -21.32 0.69
CA ASN A 34 -29.75 -20.64 0.86
C ASN A 34 -28.69 -21.11 -0.17
N ALA A 35 -28.66 -22.42 -0.47
CA ALA A 35 -27.70 -22.94 -1.48
C ALA A 35 -28.05 -22.44 -2.90
N GLN A 36 -29.34 -22.36 -3.27
CA GLN A 36 -29.74 -21.79 -4.56
C GLN A 36 -29.45 -20.28 -4.65
N ALA A 37 -29.78 -19.53 -3.58
CA ALA A 37 -29.44 -18.10 -3.51
C ALA A 37 -27.94 -17.86 -3.61
N TYR A 38 -27.13 -18.73 -3.02
CA TYR A 38 -25.67 -18.69 -3.12
C TYR A 38 -25.18 -18.97 -4.54
N GLY A 39 -25.73 -20.00 -5.20
CA GLY A 39 -25.43 -20.34 -6.59
C GLY A 39 -25.78 -19.21 -7.56
N ALA A 40 -26.95 -18.58 -7.40
CA ALA A 40 -27.35 -17.43 -8.21
C ALA A 40 -26.45 -16.20 -7.98
N ARG A 41 -26.00 -15.96 -6.74
CA ARG A 41 -25.05 -14.89 -6.42
C ARG A 41 -23.68 -15.14 -7.04
N ILE A 42 -23.18 -16.37 -7.02
CA ILE A 42 -21.90 -16.77 -7.64
C ILE A 42 -21.97 -16.56 -9.15
N SER A 43 -23.05 -16.99 -9.81
CA SER A 43 -23.21 -16.81 -11.27
C SER A 43 -23.31 -15.34 -11.67
N ARG A 44 -23.98 -14.50 -10.88
CA ARG A 44 -24.02 -13.04 -11.09
C ARG A 44 -22.64 -12.40 -10.90
N LEU A 45 -21.89 -12.82 -9.88
CA LEU A 45 -20.54 -12.34 -9.64
C LEU A 45 -19.60 -12.69 -10.79
N GLU A 46 -19.63 -13.92 -11.28
CA GLU A 46 -18.81 -14.35 -12.42
C GLU A 46 -19.19 -13.61 -13.70
N GLY A 47 -20.48 -13.39 -13.96
CA GLY A 47 -20.95 -12.59 -15.08
C GLY A 47 -20.45 -11.14 -15.00
N LEU A 48 -20.51 -10.55 -13.81
CA LEU A 48 -20.02 -9.19 -13.59
C LEU A 48 -18.49 -9.09 -13.76
N LYS A 49 -17.73 -10.03 -13.20
CA LYS A 49 -16.28 -10.10 -13.40
C LYS A 49 -15.89 -10.20 -14.88
N ARG A 50 -16.63 -11.01 -15.63
CA ARG A 50 -16.41 -11.17 -17.09
C ARG A 50 -16.71 -9.88 -17.86
N ASN A 51 -17.80 -9.18 -17.52
CA ASN A 51 -18.13 -7.89 -18.15
C ASN A 51 -17.06 -6.84 -17.85
N VAL A 52 -16.61 -6.74 -16.60
CA VAL A 52 -15.50 -5.88 -16.17
C VAL A 52 -14.24 -6.19 -17.01
N TYR A 53 -13.86 -7.45 -17.13
CA TYR A 53 -12.71 -7.88 -17.92
C TYR A 53 -12.81 -7.41 -19.39
N ILE A 54 -13.93 -7.69 -20.04
CA ILE A 54 -14.13 -7.32 -21.46
C ILE A 54 -14.07 -5.82 -21.67
N TYR A 55 -14.75 -5.05 -20.80
CA TYR A 55 -14.78 -3.59 -20.89
C TYR A 55 -13.38 -2.98 -20.71
N PHE A 56 -12.65 -3.39 -19.70
CA PHE A 56 -11.31 -2.84 -19.44
C PHE A 56 -10.28 -3.30 -20.46
N ARG A 57 -10.42 -4.49 -21.06
CA ARG A 57 -9.61 -4.90 -22.20
C ARG A 57 -9.82 -3.99 -23.41
N HIS A 58 -11.06 -3.58 -23.68
CA HIS A 58 -11.35 -2.61 -24.73
C HIS A 58 -10.72 -1.24 -24.44
N VAL A 59 -10.87 -0.74 -23.22
CA VAL A 59 -10.27 0.54 -22.77
C VAL A 59 -8.75 0.50 -22.92
N ALA A 60 -8.09 -0.59 -22.54
CA ALA A 60 -6.65 -0.75 -22.69
C ALA A 60 -6.21 -0.72 -24.17
N ASN A 61 -6.94 -1.39 -25.06
CA ASN A 61 -6.65 -1.37 -26.49
C ASN A 61 -6.73 0.04 -27.08
N GLU A 62 -7.76 0.81 -26.73
CA GLU A 62 -7.89 2.20 -27.18
C GLU A 62 -6.77 3.09 -26.60
N ALA A 63 -6.43 2.90 -25.32
CA ALA A 63 -5.32 3.62 -24.70
C ALA A 63 -3.98 3.33 -25.41
N ILE A 64 -3.70 2.07 -25.78
CA ILE A 64 -2.50 1.69 -26.54
C ILE A 64 -2.47 2.36 -27.91
N LYS A 65 -3.59 2.42 -28.61
CA LYS A 65 -3.68 3.09 -29.93
C LYS A 65 -3.38 4.59 -29.82
N GLU A 66 -3.95 5.26 -28.86
CA GLU A 66 -3.73 6.70 -28.66
C GLU A 66 -2.30 6.99 -28.17
N GLN A 67 -1.78 6.19 -27.26
CA GLN A 67 -0.38 6.31 -26.82
C GLN A 67 0.60 6.04 -27.96
N LYS A 68 0.32 5.09 -28.86
CA LYS A 68 1.14 4.87 -30.04
C LYS A 68 1.26 6.11 -30.92
N LYS A 69 0.14 6.82 -31.17
CA LYS A 69 0.15 8.08 -31.93
C LYS A 69 0.97 9.16 -31.22
N LEU A 70 0.78 9.30 -29.91
CA LEU A 70 1.52 10.26 -29.10
C LEU A 70 3.02 10.02 -29.14
N TYR A 71 3.45 8.78 -28.94
CA TYR A 71 4.87 8.42 -28.89
C TYR A 71 5.53 8.44 -30.26
N ASP A 72 4.84 8.04 -31.31
CA ASP A 72 5.29 8.22 -32.72
C ASP A 72 5.57 9.70 -33.00
N SER A 73 4.65 10.58 -32.60
CA SER A 73 4.83 12.02 -32.72
C SER A 73 5.98 12.54 -31.85
N ALA A 74 6.12 12.04 -30.63
CA ALA A 74 7.18 12.45 -29.70
C ALA A 74 8.58 12.14 -30.27
N VAL A 75 8.78 10.90 -30.77
CA VAL A 75 10.05 10.49 -31.39
C VAL A 75 10.37 11.39 -32.59
N LYS A 76 9.44 11.57 -33.50
CA LYS A 76 9.64 12.42 -34.71
C LYS A 76 9.90 13.86 -34.36
N THR A 77 9.12 14.44 -33.43
CA THR A 77 9.31 15.82 -32.99
C THR A 77 10.67 16.01 -32.36
N ALA A 78 11.10 15.12 -31.48
CA ALA A 78 12.41 15.22 -30.86
C ALA A 78 13.55 15.09 -31.86
N TYR A 79 13.42 14.17 -32.82
CA TYR A 79 14.39 13.98 -33.89
C TYR A 79 14.58 15.26 -34.71
N TYR A 80 13.48 15.80 -35.29
CA TYR A 80 13.56 16.98 -36.14
C TYR A 80 13.92 18.27 -35.37
N THR A 81 13.43 18.43 -34.15
CA THR A 81 13.75 19.59 -33.32
C THR A 81 15.23 19.61 -32.98
N ASN A 82 15.81 18.47 -32.62
CA ASN A 82 17.25 18.39 -32.31
C ASN A 82 18.12 18.72 -33.54
N ILE A 83 17.77 18.20 -34.73
CA ILE A 83 18.51 18.55 -35.96
C ILE A 83 18.39 20.05 -36.25
N PHE A 84 17.18 20.61 -36.15
CA PHE A 84 16.94 22.04 -36.36
C PHE A 84 17.72 22.90 -35.36
N ASP A 85 17.65 22.60 -34.09
CA ASP A 85 18.33 23.36 -33.03
C ASP A 85 19.86 23.26 -33.17
N THR A 86 20.38 22.11 -33.59
CA THR A 86 21.77 21.91 -33.90
C THR A 86 22.22 22.76 -35.11
N ALA A 87 21.45 22.72 -36.21
CA ALA A 87 21.73 23.51 -37.40
C ALA A 87 21.70 25.00 -37.08
N LYS A 88 20.73 25.44 -36.29
CA LYS A 88 20.62 26.82 -35.82
C LYS A 88 21.78 27.23 -34.91
N GLY A 89 22.16 26.35 -33.98
CA GLY A 89 23.29 26.61 -33.06
C GLY A 89 24.65 26.74 -33.77
N LEU A 90 24.84 25.91 -34.80
CA LEU A 90 26.06 25.93 -35.64
C LEU A 90 25.99 26.98 -36.77
N ASN A 91 24.84 27.62 -36.95
CA ASN A 91 24.56 28.53 -38.06
C ASN A 91 24.93 27.97 -39.45
N CYS A 92 24.59 26.70 -39.67
CA CYS A 92 24.85 25.98 -40.91
C CYS A 92 23.67 25.10 -41.31
N GLY A 93 23.56 24.78 -42.62
CA GLY A 93 22.63 23.74 -43.08
C GLY A 93 23.19 22.38 -42.73
N ILE A 94 22.32 21.49 -42.30
CA ILE A 94 22.64 20.08 -42.02
C ILE A 94 21.77 19.21 -42.91
N ASP A 95 22.43 18.35 -43.71
CA ASP A 95 21.73 17.31 -44.45
C ASP A 95 21.31 16.19 -43.49
N PHE A 96 20.07 15.76 -43.59
CA PHE A 96 19.52 14.69 -42.76
C PHE A 96 18.47 13.88 -43.54
N SER A 97 18.30 12.63 -43.14
CA SER A 97 17.29 11.76 -43.68
C SER A 97 15.94 11.95 -42.97
N LEU A 98 14.83 11.73 -43.65
CA LEU A 98 13.55 11.63 -42.97
C LEU A 98 13.58 10.36 -42.11
N VAL A 99 13.11 10.48 -40.85
CA VAL A 99 13.08 9.35 -39.94
C VAL A 99 12.15 8.25 -40.52
N PRO A 100 12.68 7.04 -40.81
CA PRO A 100 11.86 5.96 -41.37
C PRO A 100 10.83 5.47 -40.34
N GLN A 101 9.58 5.26 -40.77
CA GLN A 101 8.54 4.73 -39.89
C GLN A 101 8.94 3.38 -39.25
N LYS A 102 9.73 2.57 -39.95
CA LYS A 102 10.26 1.31 -39.43
C LYS A 102 11.15 1.55 -38.21
N ALA A 103 12.02 2.54 -38.25
CA ALA A 103 12.89 2.88 -37.13
C ALA A 103 12.06 3.38 -35.90
N VAL A 104 11.06 4.24 -36.13
CA VAL A 104 10.13 4.65 -35.08
C VAL A 104 9.41 3.45 -34.47
N ASN A 105 8.90 2.54 -35.28
CA ASN A 105 8.23 1.34 -34.78
C ASN A 105 9.17 0.42 -33.99
N MET A 106 10.44 0.32 -34.35
CA MET A 106 11.45 -0.43 -33.58
C MET A 106 11.62 0.19 -32.19
N VAL A 107 11.82 1.50 -32.10
CA VAL A 107 11.92 2.23 -30.82
C VAL A 107 10.66 2.05 -29.98
N LEU A 108 9.46 2.13 -30.57
CA LEU A 108 8.19 1.92 -29.85
C LEU A 108 8.02 0.49 -29.31
N SER A 109 8.63 -0.50 -29.94
CA SER A 109 8.54 -1.90 -29.52
C SER A 109 9.66 -2.33 -28.59
N GLU A 110 10.71 -1.54 -28.46
CA GLU A 110 11.86 -1.84 -27.60
C GLU A 110 11.48 -1.75 -26.12
N PRO A 111 11.77 -2.81 -25.33
CA PRO A 111 11.51 -2.76 -23.90
C PRO A 111 12.56 -1.91 -23.17
N TRP A 112 12.13 -0.97 -22.35
CA TRP A 112 12.99 -0.29 -21.41
C TRP A 112 12.54 -0.59 -19.96
N HIS A 113 13.47 -0.78 -19.05
CA HIS A 113 13.14 -1.29 -17.70
C HIS A 113 12.23 -2.54 -17.72
N GLY A 114 12.50 -3.47 -18.64
CA GLY A 114 11.88 -4.80 -18.70
C GLY A 114 10.57 -4.92 -19.50
N HIS A 115 9.92 -3.80 -19.86
CA HIS A 115 8.65 -3.84 -20.60
C HIS A 115 8.55 -2.67 -21.59
N ASN A 116 7.88 -2.88 -22.71
CA ASN A 116 7.48 -1.78 -23.59
C ASN A 116 6.19 -1.09 -23.09
N TYR A 117 5.83 0.05 -23.67
CA TYR A 117 4.68 0.85 -23.22
C TYR A 117 3.35 0.08 -23.25
N SER A 118 3.12 -0.74 -24.27
CA SER A 118 1.87 -1.48 -24.40
C SER A 118 1.75 -2.58 -23.36
N GLU A 119 2.84 -3.29 -23.05
CA GLU A 119 2.88 -4.27 -21.96
C GLU A 119 2.59 -3.63 -20.61
N ARG A 120 3.10 -2.43 -20.36
CA ARG A 120 2.79 -1.68 -19.13
C ARG A 120 1.33 -1.29 -19.04
N VAL A 121 0.71 -0.87 -20.14
CA VAL A 121 -0.74 -0.61 -20.16
C VAL A 121 -1.51 -1.88 -19.78
N TRP A 122 -1.12 -3.05 -20.32
CA TRP A 122 -1.73 -4.33 -19.96
C TRP A 122 -1.54 -4.67 -18.49
N ILE A 123 -0.34 -4.54 -17.95
CA ILE A 123 -0.03 -4.81 -16.53
C ILE A 123 -0.88 -3.91 -15.62
N HIS A 124 -1.00 -2.62 -15.92
CA HIS A 124 -1.83 -1.70 -15.14
C HIS A 124 -3.31 -2.04 -15.26
N ASN A 125 -3.78 -2.38 -16.45
CA ASN A 125 -5.16 -2.79 -16.70
C ASN A 125 -5.52 -4.07 -15.93
N ASP A 126 -4.67 -5.09 -15.96
CA ASP A 126 -4.90 -6.34 -15.26
C ASP A 126 -4.95 -6.14 -13.72
N ARG A 127 -4.07 -5.30 -13.17
CA ARG A 127 -4.13 -4.93 -11.75
C ARG A 127 -5.44 -4.25 -11.38
N PHE A 128 -5.94 -3.38 -12.26
CA PHE A 128 -7.21 -2.72 -12.04
C PHE A 128 -8.39 -3.68 -12.11
N ILE A 129 -8.43 -4.55 -13.11
CA ILE A 129 -9.45 -5.59 -13.24
C ILE A 129 -9.49 -6.46 -11.98
N GLN A 130 -8.31 -6.86 -11.47
CA GLN A 130 -8.20 -7.63 -10.22
C GLN A 130 -8.75 -6.86 -9.02
N ALA A 131 -8.38 -5.58 -8.85
CA ALA A 131 -8.86 -4.75 -7.76
C ALA A 131 -10.39 -4.56 -7.78
N VAL A 132 -10.97 -4.33 -8.97
CA VAL A 132 -12.43 -4.24 -9.15
C VAL A 132 -13.09 -5.58 -8.82
N GLY A 133 -12.56 -6.69 -9.36
CA GLY A 133 -13.07 -8.03 -9.12
C GLY A 133 -13.07 -8.37 -7.63
N GLN A 134 -11.98 -8.08 -6.94
CA GLN A 134 -11.85 -8.32 -5.49
C GLN A 134 -12.76 -7.44 -4.65
N THR A 135 -12.92 -6.16 -5.01
CA THR A 135 -13.84 -5.25 -4.31
C THR A 135 -15.29 -5.71 -4.41
N ILE A 136 -15.68 -6.21 -5.58
CA ILE A 136 -17.03 -6.75 -5.80
C ILE A 136 -17.22 -8.05 -5.01
N GLU A 137 -16.25 -8.95 -5.06
CA GLU A 137 -16.27 -10.23 -4.34
C GLU A 137 -16.36 -10.03 -2.83
N ASP A 138 -15.46 -9.24 -2.26
CA ASP A 138 -15.45 -8.88 -0.84
C ASP A 138 -16.78 -8.21 -0.43
N GLY A 139 -17.31 -7.34 -1.29
CA GLY A 139 -18.55 -6.64 -1.06
C GLY A 139 -19.75 -7.59 -1.00
N ILE A 140 -19.82 -8.56 -1.89
CA ILE A 140 -20.90 -9.56 -1.93
C ILE A 140 -20.79 -10.50 -0.72
N ILE A 141 -19.60 -11.00 -0.41
CA ILE A 141 -19.35 -11.90 0.73
C ILE A 141 -19.68 -11.19 2.05
N SER A 142 -19.25 -9.92 2.20
CA SER A 142 -19.44 -9.14 3.42
C SER A 142 -20.80 -8.44 3.52
N GLY A 143 -21.67 -8.57 2.50
CA GLY A 143 -22.97 -7.90 2.47
C GLY A 143 -22.88 -6.37 2.36
N HIS A 144 -21.80 -5.84 1.78
CA HIS A 144 -21.62 -4.41 1.60
C HIS A 144 -22.62 -3.86 0.57
N SER A 145 -23.12 -2.63 0.80
CA SER A 145 -23.90 -1.91 -0.19
C SER A 145 -23.09 -1.57 -1.43
N VAL A 146 -23.79 -1.39 -2.56
CA VAL A 146 -23.18 -0.93 -3.83
C VAL A 146 -22.44 0.40 -3.60
N SER A 147 -23.02 1.33 -2.82
CA SER A 147 -22.37 2.61 -2.47
C SER A 147 -21.01 2.38 -1.83
N ARG A 148 -20.92 1.53 -0.81
CA ARG A 148 -19.65 1.25 -0.13
C ARG A 148 -18.60 0.59 -1.04
N MET A 149 -19.03 -0.28 -1.96
CA MET A 149 -18.12 -0.84 -2.96
C MET A 149 -17.64 0.23 -3.95
N THR A 150 -18.56 1.12 -4.37
CA THR A 150 -18.25 2.25 -5.25
C THR A 150 -17.26 3.21 -4.59
N ASP A 151 -17.45 3.56 -3.31
CA ASP A 151 -16.54 4.43 -2.56
C ASP A 151 -15.11 3.86 -2.52
N LYS A 152 -14.97 2.56 -2.26
CA LYS A 152 -13.67 1.88 -2.32
C LYS A 152 -13.01 1.97 -3.69
N LEU A 153 -13.77 1.80 -4.78
CA LEU A 153 -13.26 1.91 -6.14
C LEU A 153 -12.91 3.36 -6.50
N ILE A 154 -13.73 4.33 -6.07
CA ILE A 154 -13.45 5.75 -6.23
C ILE A 154 -12.15 6.13 -5.51
N ASP A 155 -11.95 5.66 -4.28
CA ASP A 155 -10.73 5.89 -3.51
C ASP A 155 -9.50 5.30 -4.23
N TYR A 156 -9.64 4.12 -4.82
CA TYR A 156 -8.58 3.52 -5.63
C TYR A 156 -8.29 4.32 -6.90
N VAL A 157 -9.32 4.84 -7.57
CA VAL A 157 -9.18 5.65 -8.81
C VAL A 157 -8.62 7.05 -8.52
N LYS A 158 -9.04 7.69 -7.41
CA LYS A 158 -8.65 9.07 -7.04
C LYS A 158 -7.30 9.19 -6.35
N ASP A 159 -6.56 8.09 -6.17
CA ASP A 159 -5.30 8.05 -5.41
C ASP A 159 -5.42 8.45 -3.93
N THR A 160 -6.61 8.37 -3.37
CA THR A 160 -6.79 8.45 -1.93
C THR A 160 -6.25 7.20 -1.24
N ALA A 161 -6.08 6.08 -2.00
CA ALA A 161 -5.37 4.88 -1.59
C ALA A 161 -3.95 4.81 -2.18
N PRO A 162 -2.95 4.22 -1.50
CA PRO A 162 -1.60 4.02 -2.04
C PRO A 162 -1.63 3.22 -3.35
N GLY A 163 -0.95 3.73 -4.39
CA GLY A 163 -0.87 3.07 -5.71
C GLY A 163 -2.09 3.28 -6.60
N GLY A 164 -2.88 4.35 -6.38
CA GLY A 164 -4.04 4.70 -7.19
C GLY A 164 -3.75 4.84 -8.67
N ILE A 165 -4.79 4.72 -9.47
CA ILE A 165 -4.69 4.60 -10.93
C ILE A 165 -4.22 5.90 -11.57
N ARG A 166 -4.69 7.04 -11.09
CA ARG A 166 -4.36 8.35 -11.69
C ARG A 166 -2.87 8.63 -11.65
N THR A 167 -2.25 8.53 -10.46
CA THR A 167 -0.80 8.74 -10.30
C THR A 167 0.00 7.71 -11.09
N SER A 168 -0.46 6.46 -11.15
CA SER A 168 0.18 5.41 -11.93
C SER A 168 0.09 5.69 -13.43
N ALA A 169 -1.08 6.10 -13.94
CA ALA A 169 -1.28 6.46 -15.34
C ALA A 169 -0.47 7.71 -15.73
N GLU A 170 -0.49 8.74 -14.88
CA GLU A 170 0.29 9.97 -15.10
C GLU A 170 1.80 9.67 -15.10
N THR A 171 2.27 8.83 -14.18
CA THR A 171 3.67 8.39 -14.13
C THR A 171 4.05 7.64 -15.39
N LEU A 172 3.18 6.73 -15.85
CA LEU A 172 3.40 5.97 -17.08
C LEU A 172 3.53 6.92 -18.28
N VAL A 173 2.52 7.77 -18.53
CA VAL A 173 2.52 8.67 -19.69
C VAL A 173 3.73 9.61 -19.67
N ARG A 174 4.06 10.21 -18.54
CA ARG A 174 5.22 11.13 -18.42
C ARG A 174 6.54 10.41 -18.64
N SER A 175 6.70 9.22 -18.09
CA SER A 175 7.95 8.46 -18.20
C SER A 175 8.16 7.94 -19.62
N GLU A 176 7.11 7.41 -20.24
CA GLU A 176 7.14 6.93 -21.64
C GLU A 176 7.37 8.09 -22.61
N THR A 177 6.72 9.24 -22.40
CA THR A 177 6.94 10.43 -23.24
C THR A 177 8.40 10.90 -23.14
N ALA A 178 8.96 10.96 -21.92
CA ALA A 178 10.38 11.30 -21.74
C ALA A 178 11.30 10.28 -22.42
N HIS A 179 11.01 8.98 -22.29
CA HIS A 179 11.76 7.92 -22.99
C HIS A 179 11.76 8.16 -24.49
N PHE A 180 10.58 8.24 -25.13
CA PHE A 180 10.49 8.37 -26.59
C PHE A 180 11.06 9.69 -27.11
N MET A 181 10.94 10.78 -26.39
CA MET A 181 11.61 12.04 -26.77
C MET A 181 13.13 11.91 -26.70
N ASN A 182 13.69 11.26 -25.69
CA ASN A 182 15.13 11.05 -25.60
C ASN A 182 15.62 10.05 -26.67
N GLN A 183 14.85 9.04 -27.02
CA GLN A 183 15.19 8.14 -28.13
C GLN A 183 15.19 8.88 -29.48
N GLY A 184 14.20 9.73 -29.74
CA GLY A 184 14.19 10.59 -30.92
C GLY A 184 15.42 11.52 -30.99
N GLN A 185 15.83 12.07 -29.83
CA GLN A 185 17.05 12.86 -29.74
C GLN A 185 18.32 12.03 -30.03
N ARG A 186 18.40 10.82 -29.50
CA ARG A 186 19.51 9.89 -29.78
C ARG A 186 19.60 9.58 -31.27
N MET A 187 18.46 9.26 -31.91
CA MET A 187 18.42 9.05 -33.37
C MET A 187 18.93 10.28 -34.15
N ALA A 188 18.58 11.50 -33.69
CA ALA A 188 19.11 12.73 -34.29
C ALA A 188 20.62 12.84 -34.14
N TYR A 189 21.18 12.54 -32.97
CA TYR A 189 22.63 12.55 -32.75
C TYR A 189 23.36 11.54 -33.66
N GLU A 190 22.81 10.34 -33.81
CA GLU A 190 23.37 9.31 -34.69
C GLU A 190 23.35 9.78 -36.15
N GLU A 191 22.22 10.34 -36.65
CA GLU A 191 22.04 10.82 -38.03
C GLU A 191 23.03 11.94 -38.37
N ILE A 192 23.18 12.94 -37.50
CA ILE A 192 24.06 14.10 -37.78
C ILE A 192 25.48 13.90 -37.26
N GLY A 193 25.82 12.70 -36.77
CA GLY A 193 27.16 12.31 -36.38
C GLY A 193 27.71 12.94 -35.11
N ILE A 194 26.85 13.33 -34.16
CA ILE A 194 27.25 13.84 -32.85
C ILE A 194 27.96 12.73 -32.08
N LYS A 195 29.23 12.96 -31.71
CA LYS A 195 30.07 11.97 -31.04
C LYS A 195 29.91 11.98 -29.53
N GLN A 196 29.60 13.14 -28.95
CA GLN A 196 29.49 13.30 -27.51
C GLN A 196 28.27 14.17 -27.14
N TYR A 197 27.62 13.81 -26.07
CA TYR A 197 26.56 14.59 -25.46
C TYR A 197 26.89 14.93 -24.01
N ARG A 198 26.32 16.03 -23.52
CA ARG A 198 26.35 16.44 -22.13
C ARG A 198 25.00 16.12 -21.49
N PHE A 199 25.04 15.49 -20.33
CA PHE A 199 23.84 15.25 -19.53
C PHE A 199 23.42 16.54 -18.83
N VAL A 200 22.13 16.88 -18.88
CA VAL A 200 21.56 18.11 -18.29
C VAL A 200 20.39 17.75 -17.39
N ALA A 201 20.60 17.85 -16.08
CA ALA A 201 19.54 17.66 -15.09
C ALA A 201 18.72 18.94 -14.92
N ALA A 202 17.49 18.84 -14.46
CA ALA A 202 16.71 20.01 -14.08
C ALA A 202 17.28 20.61 -12.77
N LEU A 203 17.41 21.93 -12.69
CA LEU A 203 17.83 22.63 -11.47
C LEU A 203 16.59 22.88 -10.60
N SER A 204 16.14 21.86 -9.87
CA SER A 204 14.95 21.94 -9.04
C SER A 204 14.99 20.95 -7.88
N GLU A 205 14.12 21.17 -6.91
CA GLU A 205 13.89 20.31 -5.74
C GLU A 205 13.41 18.88 -6.11
N LEU A 206 12.98 18.68 -7.35
CA LEU A 206 12.50 17.39 -7.86
C LEU A 206 13.60 16.53 -8.50
N THR A 207 14.82 17.06 -8.59
CA THR A 207 15.96 16.34 -9.14
C THR A 207 16.58 15.46 -8.07
N CYS A 208 16.67 14.16 -8.35
CA CYS A 208 17.28 13.21 -7.42
C CYS A 208 18.82 13.29 -7.44
N ASP A 209 19.44 12.80 -6.37
CA ASP A 209 20.90 12.82 -6.21
C ASP A 209 21.63 12.14 -7.39
N ARG A 210 21.06 11.04 -7.93
CA ARG A 210 21.62 10.32 -9.09
C ARG A 210 21.62 11.17 -10.37
N CYS A 211 20.53 11.87 -10.64
CA CYS A 211 20.47 12.78 -11.79
C CYS A 211 21.34 14.02 -11.58
N GLY A 212 21.38 14.56 -10.35
CA GLY A 212 22.23 15.69 -10.01
C GLY A 212 23.70 15.39 -10.20
N SER A 213 24.18 14.20 -9.80
CA SER A 213 25.58 13.79 -9.96
C SER A 213 26.00 13.55 -11.41
N LEU A 214 25.07 13.33 -12.33
CA LEU A 214 25.34 13.20 -13.76
C LEU A 214 25.34 14.56 -14.49
N ASP A 215 24.81 15.61 -13.86
CA ASP A 215 24.65 16.92 -14.50
C ASP A 215 25.99 17.52 -14.93
N GLY A 216 26.08 17.98 -16.16
CA GLY A 216 27.30 18.50 -16.75
C GLY A 216 28.28 17.44 -17.26
N SER A 217 28.08 16.15 -16.95
CA SER A 217 28.93 15.06 -17.41
C SER A 217 28.81 14.85 -18.93
N VAL A 218 29.95 14.58 -19.59
CA VAL A 218 30.02 14.31 -21.04
C VAL A 218 30.22 12.83 -21.26
N PHE A 219 29.47 12.29 -22.21
CA PHE A 219 29.49 10.86 -22.58
C PHE A 219 29.56 10.69 -24.10
N ASP A 220 30.18 9.60 -24.55
CA ASP A 220 30.20 9.21 -25.96
C ASP A 220 28.78 8.72 -26.38
N THR A 221 28.31 9.14 -27.56
CA THR A 221 26.96 8.79 -28.05
C THR A 221 26.79 7.29 -28.28
N ASP A 222 27.84 6.60 -28.75
CA ASP A 222 27.86 5.16 -28.97
C ASP A 222 27.85 4.34 -27.66
N LYS A 223 28.17 4.97 -26.52
CA LYS A 223 28.13 4.37 -25.17
C LYS A 223 26.92 4.84 -24.36
N ALA A 224 25.93 5.45 -25.00
CA ALA A 224 24.72 5.90 -24.33
C ALA A 224 23.88 4.70 -23.86
N VAL A 225 23.68 4.58 -22.54
CA VAL A 225 22.88 3.55 -21.91
C VAL A 225 21.77 4.23 -21.11
N GLU A 226 20.54 4.02 -21.57
CA GLU A 226 19.37 4.56 -20.89
C GLU A 226 19.24 3.98 -19.46
N GLY A 227 18.90 4.85 -18.52
CA GLY A 227 18.86 4.48 -17.11
C GLY A 227 20.20 4.53 -16.39
N GLU A 228 21.31 4.70 -17.10
CA GLU A 228 22.67 4.81 -16.53
C GLU A 228 23.27 6.19 -16.75
N ASN A 229 23.56 6.54 -17.99
CA ASN A 229 24.18 7.80 -18.37
C ASN A 229 23.35 8.60 -19.40
N PHE A 230 22.30 7.98 -19.96
CA PHE A 230 21.37 8.61 -20.90
C PHE A 230 19.95 8.64 -20.30
N PRO A 231 19.21 9.78 -20.36
CA PRO A 231 17.89 9.89 -19.78
C PRO A 231 16.82 9.13 -20.61
N PRO A 232 15.72 8.73 -19.95
CA PRO A 232 15.40 8.90 -18.54
C PRO A 232 16.16 7.92 -17.62
N ILE A 233 16.67 8.42 -16.49
CA ILE A 233 17.40 7.60 -15.53
C ILE A 233 16.45 6.76 -14.64
N HIS A 234 15.23 7.25 -14.43
CA HIS A 234 14.20 6.64 -13.59
C HIS A 234 12.80 7.15 -14.00
N PRO A 235 11.71 6.51 -13.56
CA PRO A 235 10.36 7.03 -13.80
C PRO A 235 10.24 8.50 -13.37
N ARG A 236 9.51 9.30 -14.18
CA ARG A 236 9.36 10.76 -13.99
C ARG A 236 10.67 11.56 -14.09
N CYS A 237 11.71 11.02 -14.68
CA CYS A 237 12.93 11.76 -14.95
C CYS A 237 12.65 12.99 -15.82
N ARG A 238 13.31 14.12 -15.50
CA ARG A 238 13.17 15.40 -16.21
C ARG A 238 14.44 15.84 -16.92
N CYS A 239 15.44 14.96 -16.91
CA CYS A 239 16.73 15.23 -17.50
C CYS A 239 16.67 15.11 -19.01
N VAL A 240 17.52 15.86 -19.67
CA VAL A 240 17.72 15.87 -21.12
C VAL A 240 19.21 15.78 -21.45
N THR A 241 19.55 15.70 -22.71
CA THR A 241 20.93 15.82 -23.18
C THR A 241 21.06 16.98 -24.17
N ILE A 242 22.29 17.49 -24.31
CA ILE A 242 22.66 18.44 -25.36
C ILE A 242 23.98 17.99 -25.98
N MET A 243 24.31 18.48 -27.15
CA MET A 243 25.66 18.29 -27.70
C MET A 243 26.72 18.78 -26.72
N ALA A 244 27.84 18.04 -26.56
CA ALA A 244 28.87 18.36 -25.59
C ALA A 244 29.47 19.74 -25.78
N ASP A 245 29.69 20.15 -27.03
CA ASP A 245 30.37 21.41 -27.41
C ASP A 245 29.47 22.63 -27.41
N VAL A 246 28.17 22.46 -27.10
CA VAL A 246 27.21 23.59 -27.02
C VAL A 246 27.32 24.28 -25.66
N ASN A 247 27.61 25.58 -25.70
CA ASN A 247 27.53 26.43 -24.52
C ASN A 247 26.11 27.03 -24.42
N LEU A 248 25.38 26.66 -23.39
CA LEU A 248 24.10 27.26 -23.10
C LEU A 248 24.32 28.69 -22.56
N THR A 249 23.58 29.66 -23.07
CA THR A 249 23.63 31.04 -22.57
C THR A 249 22.96 31.17 -21.20
N SER A 250 21.94 30.39 -20.93
CA SER A 250 21.25 30.34 -19.62
C SER A 250 20.52 29.03 -19.43
N ARG A 251 20.36 28.62 -18.18
CA ARG A 251 19.48 27.54 -17.72
C ARG A 251 18.36 28.11 -16.87
N ILE A 252 17.30 27.35 -16.74
CA ILE A 252 16.20 27.68 -15.81
C ILE A 252 16.38 26.84 -14.56
N ALA A 253 16.44 27.51 -13.42
CA ALA A 253 16.40 26.91 -12.10
C ALA A 253 15.05 27.24 -11.44
N ARG A 254 14.63 26.41 -10.51
CA ARG A 254 13.44 26.63 -9.70
C ARG A 254 13.85 26.91 -8.26
N ASP A 255 13.34 27.99 -7.71
CA ASP A 255 13.53 28.33 -6.30
C ASP A 255 12.79 27.33 -5.41
N PRO A 256 13.48 26.57 -4.54
CA PRO A 256 12.84 25.57 -3.70
C PRO A 256 11.94 26.17 -2.60
N LEU A 257 12.08 27.46 -2.28
CA LEU A 257 11.28 28.14 -1.27
C LEU A 257 9.99 28.73 -1.87
N THR A 258 10.10 29.43 -3.01
CA THR A 258 8.94 30.11 -3.64
C THR A 258 8.28 29.28 -4.73
N GLY A 259 8.99 28.31 -5.30
CA GLY A 259 8.56 27.53 -6.45
C GLY A 259 8.60 28.28 -7.78
N GLU A 260 9.16 29.49 -7.81
CA GLU A 260 9.29 30.30 -9.01
C GLU A 260 10.52 29.91 -9.85
N ASN A 261 10.39 30.06 -11.17
CA ASN A 261 11.48 29.80 -12.09
C ASN A 261 12.32 31.07 -12.29
N TYR A 262 13.65 30.90 -12.28
CA TYR A 262 14.59 31.98 -12.56
C TYR A 262 15.73 31.50 -13.46
N LYS A 263 16.41 32.47 -14.12
CA LYS A 263 17.56 32.17 -15.01
C LYS A 263 18.86 32.14 -14.24
N VAL A 264 19.68 31.17 -14.58
CA VAL A 264 21.07 31.04 -14.09
C VAL A 264 22.03 30.89 -15.27
N ASP A 265 23.33 30.89 -15.01
CA ASP A 265 24.33 30.60 -16.01
C ASP A 265 24.07 29.29 -16.73
N GLY A 266 24.31 29.26 -18.04
CA GLY A 266 23.99 28.09 -18.87
C GLY A 266 24.83 26.85 -18.56
N ASN A 267 26.03 27.03 -18.00
CA ASN A 267 26.91 25.92 -17.61
C ASN A 267 26.87 25.58 -16.13
N MET A 268 26.06 26.31 -15.33
CA MET A 268 25.90 26.03 -13.91
C MET A 268 25.40 24.59 -13.72
N THR A 269 26.13 23.78 -13.00
CA THR A 269 25.76 22.40 -12.65
C THR A 269 24.76 22.36 -11.50
N PHE A 270 24.12 21.21 -11.29
CA PHE A 270 23.18 20.99 -10.18
C PHE A 270 23.84 21.20 -8.81
N ASP A 271 25.11 20.74 -8.66
CA ASP A 271 25.85 20.91 -7.41
C ASP A 271 26.23 22.39 -7.17
N GLU A 272 26.62 23.11 -8.22
CA GLU A 272 26.89 24.56 -8.13
C GLU A 272 25.61 25.31 -7.80
N TRP A 273 24.49 25.00 -8.44
CA TRP A 273 23.19 25.57 -8.11
C TRP A 273 22.81 25.30 -6.66
N LYS A 274 22.91 24.05 -6.20
CA LYS A 274 22.59 23.67 -4.81
C LYS A 274 23.47 24.41 -3.80
N ASN A 275 24.76 24.60 -4.12
CA ASN A 275 25.68 25.32 -3.27
C ASN A 275 25.40 26.83 -3.25
N SER A 276 24.88 27.41 -4.33
CA SER A 276 24.53 28.83 -4.45
C SER A 276 23.26 29.23 -3.70
N LEU A 277 22.44 28.27 -3.25
CA LEU A 277 21.21 28.52 -2.52
C LEU A 277 21.48 29.14 -1.14
N SER A 278 20.60 30.03 -0.67
CA SER A 278 20.59 30.50 0.71
C SER A 278 20.32 29.37 1.71
N ASP A 279 20.59 29.61 2.97
CA ASP A 279 20.32 28.59 4.01
C ASP A 279 18.83 28.28 4.12
N GLU A 280 17.96 29.25 3.94
CA GLU A 280 16.51 29.06 3.90
C GLU A 280 16.09 28.20 2.70
N GLN A 281 16.66 28.46 1.52
CA GLN A 281 16.40 27.68 0.31
C GLN A 281 16.93 26.24 0.43
N LYS A 282 18.11 26.03 1.06
CA LYS A 282 18.67 24.71 1.34
C LYS A 282 17.76 23.92 2.30
N ASN A 283 17.28 24.56 3.36
CA ASN A 283 16.34 23.96 4.30
C ASN A 283 15.02 23.57 3.60
N ALA A 284 14.49 24.45 2.73
CA ALA A 284 13.30 24.15 1.94
C ALA A 284 13.52 22.97 0.98
N LEU A 285 14.69 22.92 0.32
CA LEU A 285 15.09 21.81 -0.55
C LEU A 285 15.14 20.48 0.22
N GLU A 286 15.82 20.45 1.37
CA GLU A 286 15.92 19.25 2.22
C GLU A 286 14.56 18.80 2.74
N LEU A 287 13.71 19.75 3.14
CA LEU A 287 12.36 19.49 3.58
C LEU A 287 11.52 18.88 2.46
N HIS A 288 11.57 19.44 1.26
CA HIS A 288 10.87 18.93 0.10
C HIS A 288 11.29 17.49 -0.23
N VAL A 289 12.60 17.22 -0.26
CA VAL A 289 13.14 15.87 -0.48
C VAL A 289 12.62 14.89 0.59
N LYS A 290 12.60 15.32 1.86
CA LYS A 290 12.10 14.52 2.99
C LYS A 290 10.61 14.22 2.88
N GLN A 291 9.80 15.23 2.52
CA GLN A 291 8.37 15.09 2.27
C GLN A 291 8.09 14.13 1.10
N MET A 292 8.82 14.26 0.00
CA MET A 292 8.66 13.38 -1.15
C MET A 292 9.01 11.93 -0.84
N ARG A 293 10.11 11.69 -0.13
CA ARG A 293 10.52 10.33 0.32
C ARG A 293 9.47 9.70 1.24
N ASN A 294 8.85 10.48 2.10
CA ASN A 294 7.92 10.01 3.11
C ASN A 294 6.44 10.08 2.69
N ARG A 295 6.12 10.65 1.54
CA ARG A 295 4.74 10.96 1.12
C ARG A 295 3.75 9.79 1.29
N SER A 296 4.15 8.57 0.94
CA SER A 296 3.29 7.39 1.10
C SER A 296 3.08 7.02 2.57
N ALA A 297 4.14 7.14 3.39
CA ALA A 297 4.06 6.89 4.82
C ALA A 297 3.24 7.97 5.53
N ASP A 298 3.41 9.23 5.13
CA ASP A 298 2.67 10.37 5.66
C ASP A 298 1.17 10.28 5.33
N LYS A 299 0.83 9.84 4.11
CA LYS A 299 -0.56 9.59 3.73
C LYS A 299 -1.20 8.49 4.61
N VAL A 300 -0.53 7.36 4.78
CA VAL A 300 -1.01 6.30 5.67
C VAL A 300 -1.14 6.79 7.11
N GLN A 301 -0.21 7.61 7.57
CA GLN A 301 -0.25 8.20 8.92
C GLN A 301 -1.41 9.20 9.04
N TYR A 302 -1.62 10.05 8.04
CA TYR A 302 -2.74 10.98 7.96
C TYR A 302 -4.09 10.26 8.05
N GLU A 303 -4.29 9.23 7.22
CA GLU A 303 -5.52 8.42 7.20
C GLU A 303 -5.80 7.77 8.57
N LYS A 304 -4.77 7.26 9.25
CA LYS A 304 -4.90 6.70 10.59
C LYS A 304 -5.26 7.74 11.63
N TYR A 305 -4.59 8.88 11.61
CA TYR A 305 -4.76 9.90 12.63
C TYR A 305 -6.09 10.63 12.46
N SER A 306 -6.56 10.86 11.22
CA SER A 306 -7.87 11.43 10.96
C SER A 306 -9.03 10.63 11.57
N GLN A 307 -8.85 9.30 11.71
CA GLN A 307 -9.85 8.44 12.36
C GLN A 307 -9.85 8.57 13.91
N ILE A 308 -8.70 8.94 14.48
CA ILE A 308 -8.56 9.10 15.94
C ILE A 308 -9.10 10.47 16.37
N PHE A 309 -8.75 11.54 15.65
CA PHE A 309 -9.07 12.92 16.03
C PHE A 309 -10.39 13.45 15.45
N GLY A 310 -10.91 12.82 14.37
CA GLY A 310 -12.16 13.24 13.75
C GLY A 310 -12.09 14.69 13.23
N LYS A 311 -12.97 15.58 13.75
CA LYS A 311 -13.11 16.96 13.23
C LYS A 311 -11.98 17.92 13.61
N GLU A 312 -11.22 17.62 14.64
CA GLU A 312 -10.10 18.44 15.13
C GLU A 312 -8.79 18.19 14.39
N PHE A 313 -8.81 17.26 13.45
CA PHE A 313 -7.66 16.89 12.64
C PHE A 313 -7.42 17.87 11.49
N PRO A 314 -6.16 18.07 11.05
CA PRO A 314 -5.87 18.82 9.83
C PRO A 314 -6.74 18.38 8.64
N LYS A 315 -7.31 19.32 7.91
CA LYS A 315 -8.32 19.02 6.87
C LYS A 315 -7.71 18.37 5.64
N THR A 316 -6.46 18.67 5.35
CA THR A 316 -5.75 18.13 4.18
C THR A 316 -4.47 17.41 4.60
N LEU A 317 -4.00 16.52 3.71
CA LEU A 317 -2.70 15.88 3.89
C LEU A 317 -1.56 16.91 3.91
N ASP A 318 -1.68 17.96 3.11
CA ASP A 318 -0.64 19.01 3.03
C ASP A 318 -0.55 19.80 4.34
N ASP A 319 -1.69 20.17 4.98
CA ASP A 319 -1.70 20.79 6.32
C ASP A 319 -1.08 19.88 7.39
N PHE A 320 -1.33 18.58 7.28
CA PHE A 320 -0.75 17.60 8.21
C PHE A 320 0.76 17.45 8.01
N VAL A 321 1.20 17.41 6.78
CA VAL A 321 2.62 17.32 6.42
C VAL A 321 3.36 18.59 6.84
N ASP A 322 2.75 19.75 6.63
CA ASP A 322 3.29 21.04 7.07
C ASP A 322 3.45 21.08 8.58
N MET A 323 2.41 20.77 9.34
CA MET A 323 2.49 20.65 10.79
C MET A 323 3.59 19.67 11.25
N LYS A 324 3.69 18.52 10.59
CA LYS A 324 4.65 17.47 10.97
C LYS A 324 6.10 17.87 10.79
N TYR A 325 6.42 18.62 9.73
CA TYR A 325 7.78 18.92 9.34
C TYR A 325 8.23 20.33 9.65
N ASN A 326 7.32 21.30 9.74
CA ASN A 326 7.61 22.71 9.92
C ASN A 326 7.28 23.23 11.32
N ASP A 327 6.45 22.51 12.10
CA ASP A 327 6.05 22.89 13.45
C ASP A 327 6.35 21.75 14.44
N SER A 328 7.60 21.70 14.93
CA SER A 328 8.06 20.66 15.85
C SER A 328 7.27 20.64 17.14
N ASP A 329 6.92 21.82 17.69
CA ASP A 329 6.25 21.93 18.97
C ASP A 329 4.79 21.45 18.85
N ARG A 330 4.11 21.88 17.80
CA ARG A 330 2.76 21.40 17.49
C ARG A 330 2.75 19.91 17.18
N TRP A 331 3.78 19.38 16.51
CA TRP A 331 3.89 17.96 16.23
C TRP A 331 4.08 17.11 17.50
N GLU A 332 4.90 17.55 18.45
CA GLU A 332 5.06 16.86 19.74
C GLU A 332 3.77 16.93 20.59
N GLN A 333 3.13 18.09 20.64
CA GLN A 333 1.83 18.25 21.30
C GLN A 333 0.80 17.31 20.67
N PHE A 334 0.75 17.24 19.36
CA PHE A 334 -0.17 16.38 18.62
C PHE A 334 0.04 14.88 18.90
N LYS A 335 1.29 14.45 19.06
CA LYS A 335 1.59 13.07 19.48
C LYS A 335 1.08 12.77 20.88
N SER A 336 1.14 13.74 21.80
CA SER A 336 0.60 13.63 23.16
C SER A 336 -0.93 13.57 23.13
N GLU A 337 -1.58 14.49 22.41
CA GLU A 337 -3.04 14.50 22.23
C GLU A 337 -3.55 13.17 21.63
N LYS A 338 -2.84 12.61 20.65
CA LYS A 338 -3.16 11.28 20.10
C LYS A 338 -3.14 10.21 21.20
N GLN A 339 -2.14 10.23 22.07
CA GLN A 339 -2.03 9.25 23.13
C GLN A 339 -3.20 9.38 24.14
N GLU A 340 -3.61 10.61 24.44
CA GLU A 340 -4.76 10.87 25.31
C GLU A 340 -6.07 10.38 24.67
N CYS A 341 -6.30 10.69 23.39
CA CYS A 341 -7.46 10.18 22.66
C CYS A 341 -7.53 8.65 22.68
N LEU A 342 -6.40 7.97 22.45
CA LEU A 342 -6.36 6.50 22.49
C LEU A 342 -6.63 5.95 23.91
N ASN A 343 -6.18 6.64 24.95
CA ASN A 343 -6.44 6.23 26.34
C ASN A 343 -7.90 6.41 26.77
N GLN A 344 -8.62 7.34 26.14
CA GLN A 344 -10.05 7.61 26.40
C GLN A 344 -10.98 6.71 25.59
N MET A 345 -10.51 6.03 24.55
CA MET A 345 -11.33 5.14 23.74
C MET A 345 -11.77 3.91 24.53
N ASP A 346 -13.02 3.53 24.37
CA ASP A 346 -13.57 2.28 24.88
C ASP A 346 -13.40 1.13 23.86
N PHE A 347 -13.76 -0.11 24.26
CA PHE A 347 -13.67 -1.28 23.40
C PHE A 347 -14.59 -1.20 22.17
N LYS A 348 -15.71 -0.50 22.24
CA LYS A 348 -16.64 -0.30 21.14
C LYS A 348 -16.06 0.62 20.08
N ASP A 349 -15.47 1.74 20.52
CA ASP A 349 -14.82 2.71 19.66
C ASP A 349 -13.61 2.08 18.96
N MET A 350 -12.78 1.35 19.70
CA MET A 350 -11.62 0.65 19.13
C MET A 350 -12.05 -0.43 18.13
N ASN A 351 -13.11 -1.19 18.39
CA ASN A 351 -13.64 -2.16 17.43
C ASN A 351 -14.12 -1.50 16.14
N GLY A 352 -14.70 -0.30 16.21
CA GLY A 352 -15.07 0.51 15.05
C GLY A 352 -13.86 0.96 14.21
N LEU A 353 -12.70 1.11 14.83
CA LEU A 353 -11.46 1.61 14.20
C LEU A 353 -10.48 0.51 13.79
N ILE A 354 -10.66 -0.75 14.25
CA ILE A 354 -9.66 -1.83 14.10
C ILE A 354 -9.19 -2.05 12.66
N GLY A 355 -10.08 -1.92 11.68
CA GLY A 355 -9.76 -2.01 10.27
C GLY A 355 -9.01 -0.80 9.68
N LYS A 356 -9.00 0.34 10.40
CA LYS A 356 -8.46 1.63 9.96
C LYS A 356 -7.13 1.95 10.64
N LEU A 357 -6.96 1.58 11.92
CA LEU A 357 -5.72 1.81 12.67
C LEU A 357 -4.58 0.85 12.30
N GLY A 358 -4.89 -0.25 11.63
CA GLY A 358 -3.96 -1.31 11.32
C GLY A 358 -3.74 -2.28 12.50
N ASN A 359 -3.40 -3.51 12.15
CA ASN A 359 -3.34 -4.62 13.10
C ASN A 359 -2.34 -4.43 14.25
N LYS A 360 -1.24 -3.68 14.04
CA LYS A 360 -0.21 -3.49 15.07
C LYS A 360 -0.72 -2.57 16.19
N GLU A 361 -1.25 -1.40 15.86
CA GLU A 361 -1.73 -0.41 16.84
C GLU A 361 -2.96 -0.92 17.60
N ALA A 362 -3.91 -1.54 16.91
CA ALA A 362 -5.06 -2.17 17.54
C ALA A 362 -4.64 -3.27 18.54
N ARG A 363 -3.69 -4.14 18.16
CA ARG A 363 -3.15 -5.18 19.05
C ARG A 363 -2.46 -4.59 20.28
N LEU A 364 -1.72 -3.49 20.11
CA LEU A 364 -1.07 -2.80 21.25
C LEU A 364 -2.11 -2.20 22.16
N TRP A 365 -3.13 -1.54 21.61
CA TRP A 365 -4.23 -0.97 22.37
C TRP A 365 -4.96 -2.03 23.20
N TYR A 366 -5.40 -3.16 22.57
CA TYR A 366 -6.04 -4.25 23.30
C TYR A 366 -5.16 -4.87 24.38
N LYS A 367 -3.84 -4.96 24.15
CA LYS A 367 -2.91 -5.43 25.18
C LYS A 367 -2.82 -4.47 26.36
N ALA A 368 -2.85 -3.18 26.11
CA ALA A 368 -2.76 -2.13 27.13
C ALA A 368 -4.08 -1.94 27.92
N HIS A 369 -5.23 -2.25 27.31
CA HIS A 369 -6.56 -2.00 27.88
C HIS A 369 -7.32 -3.30 28.23
N ASP A 370 -6.63 -4.42 28.36
CA ASP A 370 -7.24 -5.69 28.77
C ASP A 370 -7.84 -5.57 30.17
N GLU A 371 -9.15 -5.78 30.29
CA GLU A 371 -9.93 -5.66 31.53
C GLU A 371 -9.45 -6.60 32.65
N ASN A 372 -8.70 -7.65 32.31
CA ASN A 372 -8.13 -8.60 33.29
C ASN A 372 -6.82 -8.12 33.91
N ILE A 373 -6.33 -6.92 33.52
CA ILE A 373 -5.10 -6.33 34.06
C ILE A 373 -5.46 -5.27 35.09
N PRO A 374 -4.84 -5.28 36.28
CA PRO A 374 -5.04 -4.23 37.27
C PRO A 374 -4.69 -2.86 36.67
N ASN A 375 -5.37 -1.80 37.15
CA ASN A 375 -5.16 -0.40 36.74
C ASN A 375 -3.78 0.16 37.17
N LEU A 376 -2.70 -0.58 36.89
CA LEU A 376 -1.31 -0.27 37.22
C LEU A 376 -0.49 0.18 36.01
N ILE A 377 -1.15 0.34 34.85
CA ILE A 377 -0.48 0.77 33.63
C ILE A 377 -0.36 2.28 33.65
N ASP A 378 0.86 2.77 33.45
CA ASP A 378 1.12 4.20 33.31
C ASP A 378 0.57 4.72 31.98
N LYS A 379 -0.55 5.45 32.06
CA LYS A 379 -1.26 6.01 30.90
C LYS A 379 -0.51 7.18 30.23
N THR A 380 0.54 7.72 30.85
CA THR A 380 1.37 8.78 30.26
C THR A 380 2.39 8.25 29.25
N GLN A 381 2.65 6.95 29.26
CA GLN A 381 3.59 6.30 28.34
C GLN A 381 2.99 6.03 26.96
N THR A 382 3.87 5.76 25.99
CA THR A 382 3.43 5.37 24.65
C THR A 382 2.63 4.07 24.67
N LEU A 383 1.75 3.87 23.70
CA LEU A 383 0.92 2.66 23.59
C LEU A 383 1.76 1.36 23.58
N GLU A 384 2.94 1.39 22.97
CA GLU A 384 3.86 0.25 22.98
C GLU A 384 4.44 -0.04 24.36
N GLN A 385 4.82 1.00 25.10
CA GLN A 385 5.29 0.88 26.48
C GLN A 385 4.18 0.39 27.40
N GLN A 386 2.97 0.93 27.28
CA GLN A 386 1.79 0.45 28.01
C GLN A 386 1.50 -1.03 27.71
N ALA A 387 1.54 -1.45 26.44
CA ALA A 387 1.34 -2.84 26.06
C ALA A 387 2.44 -3.76 26.62
N ARG A 388 3.70 -3.31 26.67
CA ARG A 388 4.82 -4.05 27.31
C ARG A 388 4.61 -4.19 28.81
N GLN A 389 4.22 -3.11 29.48
CA GLN A 389 3.90 -3.10 30.92
C GLN A 389 2.74 -4.04 31.22
N ALA A 390 1.66 -4.01 30.44
CA ALA A 390 0.54 -4.92 30.56
C ALA A 390 0.96 -6.39 30.37
N CYS A 391 1.82 -6.70 29.42
CA CYS A 391 2.37 -8.04 29.23
C CYS A 391 3.21 -8.51 30.42
N THR A 392 3.99 -7.60 31.02
CA THR A 392 4.81 -7.91 32.20
C THR A 392 3.91 -8.21 33.40
N LEU A 393 2.90 -7.35 33.68
CA LEU A 393 1.93 -7.56 34.74
C LEU A 393 1.17 -8.89 34.57
N ARG A 394 0.75 -9.21 33.35
CA ARG A 394 0.08 -10.48 33.03
C ARG A 394 1.00 -11.69 33.28
N ASN A 395 2.27 -11.59 32.89
CA ASN A 395 3.24 -12.65 33.12
C ASN A 395 3.57 -12.81 34.60
N THR A 396 3.68 -11.68 35.34
CA THR A 396 3.88 -11.69 36.79
C THR A 396 2.68 -12.34 37.50
N ASN A 397 1.45 -12.00 37.11
CA ASN A 397 0.25 -12.64 37.67
C ASN A 397 0.20 -14.13 37.32
N ARG A 398 0.59 -14.54 36.11
CA ARG A 398 0.73 -15.95 35.74
C ARG A 398 1.81 -16.67 36.53
N THR A 399 2.93 -16.00 36.75
CA THR A 399 4.04 -16.55 37.56
C THR A 399 3.62 -16.67 39.02
N ASN A 400 2.98 -15.65 39.60
CA ASN A 400 2.45 -15.71 40.95
C ASN A 400 1.40 -16.81 41.13
N THR A 401 0.52 -17.00 40.14
CA THR A 401 -0.46 -18.10 40.14
C THR A 401 0.21 -19.46 39.97
N ARG A 402 1.34 -19.54 39.24
CA ARG A 402 2.16 -20.74 39.09
C ARG A 402 3.08 -21.00 40.27
N ASP A 403 3.56 -19.96 40.95
CA ASP A 403 4.40 -20.07 42.16
C ASP A 403 3.61 -20.53 43.40
N LEU A 404 2.28 -20.35 43.37
CA LEU A 404 1.34 -20.94 44.31
C LEU A 404 1.26 -22.49 44.13
N MET A 405 1.72 -23.02 43.00
CA MET A 405 2.00 -24.43 42.83
C MET A 405 3.39 -24.76 43.42
N LYS A 406 3.47 -25.05 44.68
CA LYS A 406 4.70 -25.39 45.39
C LYS A 406 5.41 -26.65 44.86
N ASP A 407 4.86 -27.36 43.88
CA ASP A 407 5.42 -28.57 43.30
C ASP A 407 5.79 -28.39 41.82
N GLN A 408 7.09 -28.15 41.57
CA GLN A 408 7.66 -28.06 40.22
C GLN A 408 7.48 -29.36 39.40
N LYS A 409 7.31 -30.50 40.06
CA LYS A 409 7.10 -31.80 39.40
C LYS A 409 5.70 -31.86 38.81
N LEU A 410 4.71 -31.36 39.54
CA LEU A 410 3.34 -31.23 39.15
C LEU A 410 3.17 -30.35 37.92
N ARG A 411 3.89 -29.22 37.90
CA ARG A 411 3.93 -28.30 36.77
C ARG A 411 4.50 -28.95 35.52
N LYS A 412 5.62 -29.67 35.62
CA LYS A 412 6.23 -30.39 34.51
C LYS A 412 5.30 -31.47 33.95
N GLU A 413 4.61 -32.22 34.81
CA GLU A 413 3.65 -33.21 34.38
C GLU A 413 2.45 -32.62 33.65
N LEU A 414 1.93 -31.48 34.12
CA LEU A 414 0.84 -30.75 33.46
C LEU A 414 1.26 -30.13 32.14
N ASP A 415 2.43 -29.48 32.06
CA ASP A 415 2.95 -28.86 30.85
C ASP A 415 3.31 -29.90 29.77
N MET A 416 3.79 -31.11 30.16
CA MET A 416 4.08 -32.19 29.23
C MET A 416 2.83 -32.92 28.72
N LYS A 417 1.86 -33.19 29.60
CA LYS A 417 0.62 -33.89 29.23
C LYS A 417 -0.40 -33.03 28.51
N TYR A 418 -0.42 -31.71 28.75
CA TYR A 418 -1.45 -30.81 28.29
C TYR A 418 -0.87 -29.44 27.83
N PRO A 419 -0.05 -29.43 26.78
CA PRO A 419 0.59 -28.18 26.30
C PRO A 419 -0.40 -27.12 25.89
N ASN A 420 -1.64 -27.49 25.57
CA ASN A 420 -2.72 -26.60 25.09
C ASN A 420 -3.85 -26.37 26.10
N LEU A 421 -3.72 -26.86 27.32
CA LEU A 421 -4.78 -26.69 28.32
C LEU A 421 -4.60 -25.36 29.04
N PRO A 422 -5.60 -24.43 29.00
CA PRO A 422 -5.52 -23.21 29.80
C PRO A 422 -5.70 -23.61 31.28
N TYR A 423 -4.61 -23.73 32.00
CA TYR A 423 -4.58 -24.00 33.44
C TYR A 423 -5.57 -23.10 34.22
N GLU A 424 -5.63 -21.81 33.87
CA GLU A 424 -6.55 -20.85 34.47
C GLU A 424 -8.02 -21.25 34.36
N PHE A 425 -8.43 -21.89 33.26
CA PHE A 425 -9.80 -22.38 33.08
C PHE A 425 -10.12 -23.49 34.06
N TYR A 426 -9.21 -24.45 34.24
CA TYR A 426 -9.42 -25.55 35.15
C TYR A 426 -9.25 -25.10 36.61
N TYR A 427 -8.32 -24.18 36.88
CA TYR A 427 -8.16 -23.58 38.20
C TYR A 427 -9.45 -22.86 38.63
N LYS A 428 -10.01 -21.96 37.83
CA LYS A 428 -11.30 -21.30 38.10
C LYS A 428 -12.45 -22.28 38.25
N LYS A 429 -12.46 -23.35 37.43
CA LYS A 429 -13.51 -24.36 37.48
C LYS A 429 -13.50 -25.17 38.78
N TYR A 430 -12.34 -25.43 39.35
CA TYR A 430 -12.18 -26.25 40.55
C TYR A 430 -11.90 -25.46 41.83
N LYS A 431 -11.72 -24.15 41.74
CA LYS A 431 -11.47 -23.30 42.92
C LYS A 431 -12.66 -23.20 43.86
N THR A 432 -13.89 -23.22 43.30
CA THR A 432 -15.12 -23.19 44.10
C THR A 432 -16.02 -24.35 43.68
N ASP A 433 -16.46 -25.12 44.64
CA ASP A 433 -17.44 -26.16 44.45
C ASP A 433 -18.82 -25.51 44.22
N LYS A 434 -19.43 -25.78 43.09
CA LYS A 434 -20.68 -25.11 42.68
C LYS A 434 -21.89 -25.62 43.49
N GLU A 435 -21.84 -26.81 44.08
CA GLU A 435 -22.93 -27.41 44.82
C GLU A 435 -22.88 -27.03 46.28
N THR A 436 -21.68 -27.03 46.86
CA THR A 436 -21.47 -26.74 48.30
C THR A 436 -20.97 -25.33 48.63
N GLY A 437 -20.56 -24.56 47.65
CA GLY A 437 -19.94 -23.23 47.81
C GLY A 437 -18.56 -23.27 48.43
N LYS A 438 -17.97 -24.47 48.68
CA LYS A 438 -16.68 -24.60 49.33
C LYS A 438 -15.57 -24.07 48.42
N ILE A 439 -14.72 -23.19 48.97
CA ILE A 439 -13.50 -22.70 48.30
C ILE A 439 -12.35 -23.62 48.68
N TYR A 440 -11.76 -24.26 47.68
CA TYR A 440 -10.61 -25.18 47.89
C TYR A 440 -9.28 -24.41 47.96
N SER A 441 -8.33 -24.94 48.74
CA SER A 441 -6.95 -24.46 48.70
C SER A 441 -6.32 -24.71 47.34
N ASP A 442 -5.23 -23.99 47.01
CA ASP A 442 -4.57 -24.14 45.71
C ASP A 442 -3.99 -25.56 45.51
N ASP A 443 -3.54 -26.18 46.58
CA ASP A 443 -3.05 -27.56 46.57
C ASP A 443 -4.19 -28.59 46.28
N GLU A 444 -5.38 -28.38 46.85
CA GLU A 444 -6.55 -29.19 46.59
C GLU A 444 -7.06 -29.01 45.13
N VAL A 445 -7.02 -27.76 44.61
CA VAL A 445 -7.39 -27.47 43.21
C VAL A 445 -6.42 -28.18 42.26
N ASN A 446 -5.13 -28.06 42.49
CA ASN A 446 -4.09 -28.70 41.69
C ASN A 446 -4.22 -30.23 41.67
N LYS A 447 -4.50 -30.82 42.84
CA LYS A 447 -4.73 -32.27 42.94
C LYS A 447 -5.96 -32.72 42.12
N LYS A 448 -7.08 -31.94 42.14
CA LYS A 448 -8.27 -32.21 41.35
C LYS A 448 -8.00 -32.07 39.83
N ILE A 449 -7.18 -31.09 39.41
CA ILE A 449 -6.80 -30.91 38.02
C ILE A 449 -6.03 -32.15 37.51
N ILE A 450 -5.09 -32.66 38.31
CA ILE A 450 -4.29 -33.85 37.97
C ILE A 450 -5.15 -35.09 37.89
N GLU A 451 -5.94 -35.36 38.94
CA GLU A 451 -6.80 -36.55 39.00
C GLU A 451 -7.75 -36.62 37.79
N LYS A 452 -8.32 -35.46 37.40
CA LYS A 452 -9.22 -35.40 36.25
C LYS A 452 -8.47 -35.59 34.94
N SER A 453 -7.25 -35.05 34.84
CA SER A 453 -6.42 -35.18 33.64
C SER A 453 -5.94 -36.61 33.43
N THR A 454 -5.56 -37.28 34.50
CA THR A 454 -5.15 -38.70 34.47
C THR A 454 -6.30 -39.61 34.05
N THR A 455 -7.52 -39.34 34.54
CA THR A 455 -8.73 -40.11 34.18
C THR A 455 -9.15 -39.88 32.71
N THR A 456 -8.97 -38.69 32.20
CA THR A 456 -9.29 -38.38 30.79
C THR A 456 -8.32 -39.03 29.81
N ASN A 457 -7.03 -39.12 30.17
CA ASN A 457 -6.03 -39.83 29.35
C ASN A 457 -6.21 -41.34 29.36
N LYS A 458 -6.50 -41.94 30.50
CA LYS A 458 -6.84 -43.37 30.53
C LYS A 458 -7.98 -43.72 29.58
N LYS A 459 -9.04 -42.91 29.60
CA LYS A 459 -10.19 -43.09 28.67
C LYS A 459 -9.83 -42.84 27.21
N ALA A 460 -8.88 -41.95 26.92
CA ALA A 460 -8.42 -41.67 25.56
C ALA A 460 -7.49 -42.79 25.05
N ASP A 461 -6.59 -43.30 25.91
CA ASP A 461 -5.70 -44.41 25.60
C ASP A 461 -6.48 -45.72 25.40
N GLU A 462 -7.48 -46.01 26.24
CA GLU A 462 -8.44 -47.12 26.05
C GLU A 462 -9.22 -47.03 24.76
N LYS A 463 -9.62 -45.82 24.35
CA LYS A 463 -10.37 -45.55 23.10
C LYS A 463 -9.46 -45.62 21.85
N ALA A 464 -8.17 -45.38 22.01
CA ALA A 464 -7.14 -45.45 20.96
C ALA A 464 -6.47 -46.83 20.84
N GLY A 465 -6.80 -47.78 21.72
CA GLY A 465 -6.25 -49.15 21.70
C GLY A 465 -4.74 -49.21 22.03
N VAL A 466 -4.25 -48.25 22.79
CA VAL A 466 -2.84 -48.20 23.22
C VAL A 466 -2.74 -48.75 24.63
N ASP A 467 -2.34 -50.03 24.75
CA ASP A 467 -1.88 -50.61 26.01
C ASP A 467 -0.52 -49.99 26.37
N ARG A 468 -0.43 -49.39 27.58
CA ARG A 468 0.83 -49.00 28.19
C ARG A 468 1.23 -49.96 29.27
#